data_604cf00ceb1cc2c1e627a003124dc6c9
#
_entry.id   604cf00ceb1cc2c1e627a003124dc6c9
#
_cell.length_a   1.000
_cell.length_b   1.000
_cell.length_c   1.000
_cell.angle_alpha   90.00
_cell.angle_beta   90.00
_cell.angle_gamma   90.00
#
_symmetry.space_group_name_H-M   'P 1'
#
loop_
_entity.id
_entity.type
_entity.pdbx_description
1 polymer ?
#
loop_
_entity_poly.entity_id
_entity_poly.type
_entity_poly.pdbx_seq_one_letter_code
_entity_poly.pdbx_strand_id
1 'polypeptide(L)'
;MKNSALVVVDMLNDFIDGSLACQNADNAVKNTLEFIDSQTKGQGGEDHEILDTFPILFVRDHHPADHASFIEQGGTWPSHCVAGTYGGEIHDDLLPYVCEELTFDKGCCREEEQYSGFDGLNTADQSLGEILELLDTTDVYVCGIATEYCVRNTCEGLKKAGYKVHLLKNCLAYVDYNGHLKALEEMAAEVISIE
;
A
#
# COMPACT_ATOMS: atom_id res chain seq x y z
N MET A 1 7.29 -4.93 17.53
CA MET A 1 5.89 -5.30 17.83
C MET A 1 5.71 -6.78 17.47
N LYS A 2 5.23 -7.62 18.38
CA LYS A 2 5.09 -9.05 18.12
C LYS A 2 3.82 -9.28 17.28
N ASN A 3 3.89 -10.14 16.26
CA ASN A 3 2.78 -10.48 15.37
C ASN A 3 2.17 -9.26 14.63
N SER A 4 3.02 -8.30 14.26
CA SER A 4 2.60 -7.11 13.52
C SER A 4 3.35 -7.00 12.20
N ALA A 5 2.71 -6.41 11.19
CA ALA A 5 3.29 -6.12 9.88
C ALA A 5 2.93 -4.71 9.41
N LEU A 6 3.75 -4.14 8.51
CA LEU A 6 3.44 -2.92 7.78
C LEU A 6 3.01 -3.28 6.35
N VAL A 7 1.90 -2.73 5.90
CA VAL A 7 1.45 -2.77 4.50
C VAL A 7 1.59 -1.38 3.91
N VAL A 8 2.47 -1.23 2.93
CA VAL A 8 2.70 0.00 2.16
C VAL A 8 1.93 -0.11 0.86
N VAL A 9 0.93 0.74 0.69
CA VAL A 9 -0.01 0.69 -0.46
C VAL A 9 0.38 1.75 -1.48
N ASP A 10 0.67 1.30 -2.69
CA ASP A 10 0.81 2.12 -3.91
C ASP A 10 1.72 3.36 -3.79
N MET A 11 2.82 3.28 -3.07
CA MET A 11 3.85 4.33 -3.09
C MET A 11 4.72 4.23 -4.35
N LEU A 12 4.07 4.46 -5.50
CA LEU A 12 4.63 4.33 -6.85
C LEU A 12 4.97 5.71 -7.44
N ASN A 13 5.91 5.75 -8.38
CA ASN A 13 6.39 7.01 -8.95
C ASN A 13 5.27 7.82 -9.62
N ASP A 14 4.32 7.18 -10.32
CA ASP A 14 3.18 7.89 -10.94
C ASP A 14 2.27 8.58 -9.93
N PHE A 15 2.12 8.03 -8.72
CA PHE A 15 1.32 8.64 -7.65
C PHE A 15 2.09 9.69 -6.83
N ILE A 16 3.41 9.72 -6.94
CA ILE A 16 4.24 10.67 -6.17
C ILE A 16 4.50 11.93 -6.98
N ASP A 17 5.10 11.81 -8.16
CA ASP A 17 5.46 12.96 -9.00
C ASP A 17 5.15 12.75 -10.50
N GLY A 18 4.50 11.63 -10.86
CA GLY A 18 4.20 11.23 -12.23
C GLY A 18 2.80 11.57 -12.73
N SER A 19 2.22 10.69 -13.54
CA SER A 19 1.00 10.95 -14.32
C SER A 19 -0.27 11.16 -13.50
N LEU A 20 -0.30 10.66 -12.26
CA LEU A 20 -1.42 10.82 -11.31
C LEU A 20 -0.90 11.28 -9.94
N ALA A 21 -0.03 12.27 -9.92
CA ALA A 21 0.59 12.78 -8.71
C ALA A 21 -0.45 13.21 -7.66
N CYS A 22 -0.35 12.62 -6.48
CA CYS A 22 -1.27 12.81 -5.36
C CYS A 22 -0.78 13.90 -4.39
N GLN A 23 -1.72 14.55 -3.72
CA GLN A 23 -1.39 15.55 -2.71
C GLN A 23 -0.76 14.88 -1.48
N ASN A 24 0.26 15.52 -0.91
CA ASN A 24 1.00 15.06 0.27
C ASN A 24 1.89 13.81 0.05
N ALA A 25 2.15 13.40 -1.19
CA ALA A 25 2.86 12.16 -1.50
C ALA A 25 4.30 12.15 -0.96
N ASP A 26 5.08 13.21 -1.17
CA ASP A 26 6.46 13.32 -0.64
C ASP A 26 6.53 13.19 0.89
N ASN A 27 5.58 13.82 1.61
CA ASN A 27 5.52 13.70 3.06
C ASN A 27 5.09 12.29 3.48
N ALA A 28 4.19 11.65 2.75
CA ALA A 28 3.78 10.27 3.04
C ALA A 28 4.97 9.31 2.93
N VAL A 29 5.77 9.41 1.86
CA VAL A 29 7.02 8.62 1.70
C VAL A 29 7.98 8.88 2.86
N LYS A 30 8.29 10.16 3.13
CA LYS A 30 9.21 10.54 4.20
C LYS A 30 8.77 10.00 5.57
N ASN A 31 7.51 10.19 5.92
CA ASN A 31 6.97 9.75 7.21
C ASN A 31 6.93 8.22 7.31
N THR A 32 6.69 7.52 6.19
CA THR A 32 6.77 6.06 6.12
C THR A 32 8.18 5.57 6.42
N LEU A 33 9.21 6.19 5.84
CA LEU A 33 10.60 5.88 6.15
C LEU A 33 10.94 6.14 7.62
N GLU A 34 10.48 7.27 8.19
CA GLU A 34 10.66 7.56 9.62
C GLU A 34 9.97 6.52 10.51
N PHE A 35 8.77 6.06 10.11
CA PHE A 35 8.07 4.98 10.81
C PHE A 35 8.86 3.67 10.76
N ILE A 36 9.28 3.22 9.56
CA ILE A 36 10.10 2.02 9.37
C ILE A 36 11.37 2.10 10.23
N ASP A 37 12.10 3.19 10.15
CA ASP A 37 13.29 3.46 10.95
C ASP A 37 13.04 3.33 12.46
N SER A 38 11.89 3.82 12.94
CA SER A 38 11.53 3.74 14.36
C SER A 38 11.30 2.31 14.84
N GLN A 39 10.83 1.43 13.95
CA GLN A 39 10.62 0.01 14.26
C GLN A 39 11.92 -0.78 14.22
N THR A 40 12.90 -0.35 13.45
CA THR A 40 14.15 -1.07 13.17
C THR A 40 15.30 -0.64 14.09
N LYS A 41 15.39 0.62 14.50
CA LYS A 41 16.51 1.19 15.29
C LYS A 41 16.69 0.67 16.74
N GLY A 42 15.81 -0.20 17.23
CA GLY A 42 15.88 -0.79 18.58
C GLY A 42 16.45 -2.20 18.66
N GLN A 43 16.71 -2.84 17.54
CA GLN A 43 17.07 -4.25 17.47
C GLN A 43 18.46 -4.37 16.80
N GLY A 44 19.53 -4.20 17.53
CA GLY A 44 20.92 -4.23 17.05
C GLY A 44 21.34 -5.56 16.42
N GLY A 45 20.80 -5.87 15.24
CA GLY A 45 21.11 -7.01 14.38
C GLY A 45 21.46 -6.55 12.96
N GLU A 46 22.02 -7.44 12.15
CA GLU A 46 22.26 -7.19 10.73
C GLU A 46 20.90 -7.07 9.99
N ASP A 47 20.83 -6.31 8.90
CA ASP A 47 19.59 -5.87 8.23
C ASP A 47 18.57 -7.00 7.93
N HIS A 48 18.98 -8.23 7.75
CA HIS A 48 18.11 -9.40 7.52
C HIS A 48 17.29 -9.84 8.74
N GLU A 49 17.78 -9.68 9.98
CA GLU A 49 17.04 -10.07 11.20
C GLU A 49 15.86 -9.12 11.50
N ILE A 50 15.84 -7.94 10.93
CA ILE A 50 14.85 -6.90 11.17
C ILE A 50 13.55 -7.22 10.41
N LEU A 51 13.64 -7.67 9.16
CA LEU A 51 12.51 -8.10 8.34
C LEU A 51 11.77 -9.30 8.94
N ASP A 52 12.49 -10.16 9.65
CA ASP A 52 11.91 -11.31 10.36
C ASP A 52 11.09 -10.90 11.60
N THR A 53 11.33 -9.68 12.14
CA THR A 53 10.65 -9.21 13.37
C THR A 53 9.52 -8.23 13.12
N PHE A 54 9.56 -7.48 12.01
CA PHE A 54 8.53 -6.54 11.57
C PHE A 54 8.46 -6.53 10.04
N PRO A 55 7.73 -7.48 9.43
CA PRO A 55 7.62 -7.59 7.99
C PRO A 55 7.03 -6.33 7.35
N ILE A 56 7.63 -5.92 6.23
CA ILE A 56 7.14 -4.82 5.39
C ILE A 56 6.66 -5.41 4.07
N LEU A 57 5.36 -5.28 3.83
CA LEU A 57 4.70 -5.80 2.65
C LEU A 57 4.30 -4.63 1.74
N PHE A 58 4.59 -4.75 0.46
CA PHE A 58 4.25 -3.73 -0.53
C PHE A 58 3.08 -4.19 -1.39
N VAL A 59 2.13 -3.31 -1.62
CA VAL A 59 1.07 -3.47 -2.62
C VAL A 59 1.33 -2.45 -3.71
N ARG A 60 1.19 -2.85 -4.98
CA ARG A 60 1.35 -1.95 -6.11
C ARG A 60 0.30 -2.18 -7.19
N ASP A 61 -0.18 -1.10 -7.78
CA ASP A 61 -0.89 -1.14 -9.05
C ASP A 61 0.05 -1.64 -10.15
N HIS A 62 -0.41 -2.61 -10.92
CA HIS A 62 0.36 -3.23 -12.00
C HIS A 62 -0.51 -3.37 -13.24
N HIS A 63 -0.89 -2.21 -13.80
CA HIS A 63 -1.87 -2.14 -14.88
C HIS A 63 -1.28 -2.53 -16.24
N PRO A 64 -2.01 -3.31 -17.07
CA PRO A 64 -1.70 -3.40 -18.48
C PRO A 64 -1.90 -2.03 -19.17
N ALA A 65 -1.16 -1.77 -20.25
CA ALA A 65 -1.15 -0.46 -20.93
C ALA A 65 -2.52 -0.02 -21.48
N ASP A 66 -3.47 -0.95 -21.60
CA ASP A 66 -4.83 -0.72 -22.09
C ASP A 66 -5.91 -1.03 -21.01
N HIS A 67 -5.58 -0.79 -19.75
CA HIS A 67 -6.48 -1.05 -18.62
C HIS A 67 -7.76 -0.19 -18.70
N ALA A 68 -8.90 -0.79 -18.38
CA ALA A 68 -10.24 -0.18 -18.53
C ALA A 68 -10.46 1.09 -17.69
N SER A 69 -9.69 1.30 -16.63
CA SER A 69 -9.77 2.52 -15.80
C SER A 69 -9.21 3.77 -16.49
N PHE A 70 -8.44 3.62 -17.58
CA PHE A 70 -7.79 4.72 -18.26
C PHE A 70 -8.75 5.51 -19.17
N ILE A 71 -8.57 6.82 -19.25
CA ILE A 71 -9.39 7.72 -20.09
C ILE A 71 -9.40 7.25 -21.55
N GLU A 72 -8.27 6.77 -22.06
CA GLU A 72 -8.13 6.28 -23.43
C GLU A 72 -8.99 5.01 -23.69
N GLN A 73 -9.39 4.31 -22.64
CA GLN A 73 -10.26 3.14 -22.67
C GLN A 73 -11.71 3.46 -22.23
N GLY A 74 -12.01 4.73 -21.97
CA GLY A 74 -13.33 5.18 -21.49
C GLY A 74 -13.48 5.21 -19.97
N GLY A 75 -12.41 4.99 -19.23
CA GLY A 75 -12.33 5.13 -17.78
C GLY A 75 -12.20 6.59 -17.32
N THR A 76 -11.86 6.79 -16.07
CA THR A 76 -11.83 8.10 -15.42
C THR A 76 -10.42 8.59 -15.06
N TRP A 77 -9.42 7.70 -15.08
CA TRP A 77 -8.06 8.02 -14.68
C TRP A 77 -7.15 8.26 -15.89
N PRO A 78 -6.16 9.14 -15.81
CA PRO A 78 -5.07 9.15 -16.78
C PRO A 78 -4.35 7.80 -16.74
N SER A 79 -3.66 7.42 -17.81
CA SER A 79 -2.80 6.23 -17.79
C SER A 79 -1.75 6.37 -16.70
N HIS A 80 -1.67 5.41 -15.78
CA HIS A 80 -0.79 5.41 -14.62
C HIS A 80 -0.40 3.98 -14.22
N CYS A 81 0.70 3.84 -13.51
CA CYS A 81 1.20 2.58 -12.94
C CYS A 81 1.22 1.44 -13.95
N VAL A 82 1.58 1.75 -15.20
CA VAL A 82 1.65 0.75 -16.26
C VAL A 82 2.82 -0.19 -16.00
N ALA A 83 2.55 -1.49 -16.03
CA ALA A 83 3.53 -2.55 -15.81
C ALA A 83 4.80 -2.38 -16.64
N GLY A 84 5.96 -2.46 -16.00
CA GLY A 84 7.27 -2.34 -16.65
C GLY A 84 7.66 -0.91 -17.05
N THR A 85 6.92 0.11 -16.59
CA THR A 85 7.32 1.53 -16.72
C THR A 85 7.84 2.07 -15.41
N TYR A 86 8.67 3.13 -15.46
CA TYR A 86 9.14 3.82 -14.26
C TYR A 86 8.00 4.31 -13.38
N GLY A 87 6.89 4.74 -13.97
CA GLY A 87 5.71 5.20 -13.23
C GLY A 87 5.07 4.11 -12.36
N GLY A 88 5.13 2.85 -12.80
CA GLY A 88 4.62 1.67 -12.07
C GLY A 88 5.60 1.07 -11.06
N GLU A 89 6.83 1.61 -10.93
CA GLU A 89 7.80 1.14 -9.95
C GLU A 89 7.61 1.80 -8.59
N ILE A 90 7.97 1.07 -7.53
CA ILE A 90 8.00 1.60 -6.16
C ILE A 90 9.02 2.73 -6.08
N HIS A 91 8.70 3.78 -5.32
CA HIS A 91 9.55 4.96 -5.15
C HIS A 91 10.96 4.58 -4.65
N ASP A 92 11.98 5.21 -5.24
CA ASP A 92 13.40 4.88 -5.05
C ASP A 92 13.83 4.79 -3.58
N ASP A 93 13.36 5.70 -2.73
CA ASP A 93 13.73 5.74 -1.31
C ASP A 93 13.20 4.52 -0.51
N LEU A 94 12.19 3.83 -1.03
CA LEU A 94 11.59 2.65 -0.40
C LEU A 94 12.21 1.33 -0.90
N LEU A 95 12.95 1.35 -2.02
CA LEU A 95 13.56 0.15 -2.61
C LEU A 95 14.44 -0.66 -1.65
N PRO A 96 15.18 -0.06 -0.70
CA PRO A 96 15.97 -0.83 0.27
C PRO A 96 15.16 -1.78 1.16
N TYR A 97 13.83 -1.57 1.26
CA TYR A 97 12.92 -2.37 2.09
C TYR A 97 12.06 -3.34 1.28
N VAL A 98 12.17 -3.33 -0.05
CA VAL A 98 11.37 -4.16 -0.95
C VAL A 98 11.91 -5.58 -1.01
N CYS A 99 11.03 -6.55 -0.79
CA CYS A 99 11.26 -7.97 -1.02
C CYS A 99 10.21 -8.47 -2.03
N GLU A 100 10.62 -9.15 -3.10
CA GLU A 100 9.70 -9.60 -4.15
C GLU A 100 8.64 -10.55 -3.62
N GLU A 101 8.98 -11.43 -2.69
CA GLU A 101 8.05 -12.37 -2.07
C GLU A 101 7.00 -11.68 -1.19
N LEU A 102 7.30 -10.45 -0.74
CA LEU A 102 6.43 -9.60 0.07
C LEU A 102 5.89 -8.39 -0.73
N THR A 103 5.93 -8.46 -2.06
CA THR A 103 5.37 -7.45 -2.97
C THR A 103 4.20 -8.06 -3.74
N PHE A 104 3.06 -7.39 -3.72
CA PHE A 104 1.78 -7.89 -4.23
C PHE A 104 1.25 -6.96 -5.31
N ASP A 105 1.03 -7.52 -6.49
CA ASP A 105 0.47 -6.81 -7.63
C ASP A 105 -1.06 -6.87 -7.61
N LYS A 106 -1.70 -5.74 -7.88
CA LYS A 106 -3.15 -5.63 -8.08
C LYS A 106 -3.47 -4.87 -9.37
N GLY A 107 -4.73 -4.86 -9.79
CA GLY A 107 -5.16 -4.19 -11.01
C GLY A 107 -4.56 -4.78 -12.30
N CYS A 108 -4.16 -6.05 -12.26
CA CYS A 108 -3.56 -6.75 -13.40
C CYS A 108 -4.59 -7.15 -14.46
N CYS A 109 -5.88 -7.22 -14.10
CA CYS A 109 -6.95 -7.57 -15.03
C CYS A 109 -7.33 -6.35 -15.87
N ARG A 110 -7.26 -6.48 -17.19
CA ARG A 110 -7.54 -5.38 -18.12
C ARG A 110 -8.94 -4.79 -17.98
N GLU A 111 -9.92 -5.61 -17.72
CA GLU A 111 -11.34 -5.26 -17.73
C GLU A 111 -11.90 -4.85 -16.36
N GLU A 112 -11.14 -5.04 -15.28
CA GLU A 112 -11.64 -4.87 -13.91
C GLU A 112 -10.74 -3.93 -13.09
N GLU A 113 -11.36 -2.96 -12.45
CA GLU A 113 -10.69 -2.09 -11.47
C GLU A 113 -10.54 -2.79 -10.12
N GLN A 114 -9.34 -2.78 -9.55
CA GLN A 114 -9.05 -3.40 -8.26
C GLN A 114 -8.37 -2.41 -7.32
N TYR A 115 -9.13 -1.81 -6.41
CA TYR A 115 -8.56 -0.89 -5.41
C TYR A 115 -7.94 -1.62 -4.22
N SER A 116 -8.54 -2.72 -3.75
CA SER A 116 -8.01 -3.45 -2.59
C SER A 116 -6.75 -4.24 -2.93
N GLY A 117 -5.70 -4.02 -2.13
CA GLY A 117 -4.49 -4.84 -2.19
C GLY A 117 -4.59 -6.16 -1.42
N PHE A 118 -5.68 -6.39 -0.69
CA PHE A 118 -5.82 -7.60 0.14
C PHE A 118 -5.78 -8.90 -0.65
N ASP A 119 -6.35 -8.87 -1.87
CA ASP A 119 -6.36 -9.98 -2.83
C ASP A 119 -5.25 -9.84 -3.90
N GLY A 120 -4.32 -8.88 -3.76
CA GLY A 120 -3.14 -8.75 -4.61
C GLY A 120 -2.25 -9.98 -4.49
N LEU A 121 -1.56 -10.35 -5.58
CA LEU A 121 -0.77 -11.57 -5.65
C LEU A 121 0.73 -11.26 -5.78
N ASN A 122 1.55 -12.03 -5.08
CA ASN A 122 3.00 -11.99 -5.25
C ASN A 122 3.46 -12.89 -6.43
N THR A 123 4.76 -12.95 -6.68
CA THR A 123 5.36 -13.76 -7.76
C THR A 123 5.15 -15.27 -7.61
N ALA A 124 4.70 -15.74 -6.44
CA ALA A 124 4.37 -17.15 -6.17
C ALA A 124 2.84 -17.41 -6.20
N ASP A 125 2.04 -16.49 -6.74
CA ASP A 125 0.57 -16.54 -6.77
C ASP A 125 -0.08 -16.63 -5.37
N GLN A 126 0.59 -16.10 -4.33
CA GLN A 126 0.05 -16.03 -2.98
C GLN A 126 -0.52 -14.64 -2.73
N SER A 127 -1.69 -14.55 -2.09
CA SER A 127 -2.31 -13.28 -1.74
C SER A 127 -1.66 -12.62 -0.51
N LEU A 128 -1.82 -11.29 -0.39
CA LEU A 128 -1.43 -10.56 0.81
C LEU A 128 -2.04 -11.20 2.07
N GLY A 129 -3.32 -11.61 2.01
CA GLY A 129 -3.99 -12.26 3.13
C GLY A 129 -3.33 -13.58 3.53
N GLU A 130 -2.98 -14.43 2.56
CA GLU A 130 -2.30 -15.72 2.82
C GLU A 130 -0.91 -15.52 3.45
N ILE A 131 -0.15 -14.52 2.99
CA ILE A 131 1.16 -14.23 3.58
C ILE A 131 1.03 -13.67 5.00
N LEU A 132 0.07 -12.79 5.27
CA LEU A 132 -0.18 -12.30 6.64
C LEU A 132 -0.58 -13.43 7.60
N GLU A 133 -1.34 -14.43 7.13
CA GLU A 133 -1.66 -15.63 7.90
C GLU A 133 -0.42 -16.49 8.17
N LEU A 134 0.41 -16.73 7.15
CA LEU A 134 1.68 -17.47 7.29
C LEU A 134 2.65 -16.81 8.28
N LEU A 135 2.63 -15.49 8.37
CA LEU A 135 3.43 -14.68 9.30
C LEU A 135 2.83 -14.61 10.71
N ASP A 136 1.71 -15.30 10.99
CA ASP A 136 0.98 -15.26 12.26
C ASP A 136 0.67 -13.81 12.70
N THR A 137 0.34 -12.94 11.71
CA THR A 137 0.07 -11.53 11.92
C THR A 137 -1.31 -11.34 12.56
N THR A 138 -1.40 -10.42 13.53
CA THR A 138 -2.66 -10.03 14.17
C THR A 138 -2.96 -8.54 14.01
N ASP A 139 -1.92 -7.73 13.99
CA ASP A 139 -1.99 -6.27 13.91
C ASP A 139 -1.31 -5.80 12.61
N VAL A 140 -2.04 -5.08 11.77
CA VAL A 140 -1.55 -4.60 10.47
C VAL A 140 -1.55 -3.08 10.46
N TYR A 141 -0.35 -2.50 10.36
CA TYR A 141 -0.16 -1.08 10.12
C TYR A 141 -0.29 -0.82 8.62
N VAL A 142 -1.03 0.22 8.24
CA VAL A 142 -1.27 0.54 6.83
C VAL A 142 -0.90 2.00 6.57
N CYS A 143 -0.18 2.23 5.47
CA CYS A 143 0.15 3.55 4.95
C CYS A 143 0.06 3.53 3.42
N GLY A 144 0.14 4.68 2.78
CA GLY A 144 0.24 4.76 1.31
C GLY A 144 -0.73 5.72 0.62
N ILE A 145 -1.07 5.38 -0.62
CA ILE A 145 -1.75 6.20 -1.63
C ILE A 145 -2.85 5.38 -2.32
N ALA A 146 -4.01 5.90 -2.64
CA ALA A 146 -4.61 7.10 -2.09
C ALA A 146 -5.56 6.72 -0.95
N THR A 147 -5.64 7.57 0.09
CA THR A 147 -6.43 7.32 1.29
C THR A 147 -7.86 6.90 0.99
N GLU A 148 -8.53 7.63 0.08
CA GLU A 148 -9.94 7.46 -0.28
C GLU A 148 -10.21 6.31 -1.26
N TYR A 149 -9.16 5.68 -1.79
CA TYR A 149 -9.24 4.57 -2.77
C TYR A 149 -8.51 3.33 -2.27
N CYS A 150 -7.30 3.09 -2.72
CA CYS A 150 -6.57 1.84 -2.48
C CYS A 150 -6.30 1.58 -1.00
N VAL A 151 -5.91 2.61 -0.24
CA VAL A 151 -5.66 2.47 1.21
C VAL A 151 -6.93 2.05 1.94
N ARG A 152 -8.05 2.79 1.73
CA ARG A 152 -9.33 2.48 2.36
C ARG A 152 -9.80 1.07 2.02
N ASN A 153 -9.82 0.71 0.73
CA ASN A 153 -10.28 -0.61 0.30
C ASN A 153 -9.40 -1.75 0.85
N THR A 154 -8.09 -1.53 0.96
CA THR A 154 -7.17 -2.50 1.59
C THR A 154 -7.45 -2.63 3.08
N CYS A 155 -7.65 -1.52 3.81
CA CYS A 155 -8.04 -1.54 5.23
C CYS A 155 -9.36 -2.28 5.46
N GLU A 156 -10.37 -2.05 4.62
CA GLU A 156 -11.66 -2.75 4.68
C GLU A 156 -11.51 -4.26 4.46
N GLY A 157 -10.67 -4.67 3.48
CA GLY A 157 -10.35 -6.07 3.22
C GLY A 157 -9.66 -6.74 4.43
N LEU A 158 -8.63 -6.11 4.97
CA LEU A 158 -7.91 -6.57 6.16
C LEU A 158 -8.84 -6.70 7.38
N LYS A 159 -9.65 -5.70 7.65
CA LYS A 159 -10.62 -5.71 8.74
C LYS A 159 -11.65 -6.83 8.58
N LYS A 160 -12.19 -7.01 7.39
CA LYS A 160 -13.16 -8.08 7.06
C LYS A 160 -12.55 -9.47 7.29
N ALA A 161 -11.27 -9.63 7.05
CA ALA A 161 -10.52 -10.85 7.33
C ALA A 161 -10.19 -11.05 8.82
N GLY A 162 -10.45 -10.06 9.68
CA GLY A 162 -10.32 -10.17 11.15
C GLY A 162 -9.04 -9.58 11.72
N TYR A 163 -8.20 -8.91 10.92
CA TYR A 163 -7.02 -8.20 11.41
C TYR A 163 -7.40 -6.95 12.19
N LYS A 164 -6.56 -6.59 13.17
CA LYS A 164 -6.60 -5.25 13.77
C LYS A 164 -5.82 -4.30 12.88
N VAL A 165 -6.52 -3.31 12.32
CA VAL A 165 -5.95 -2.37 11.36
C VAL A 165 -5.60 -1.05 12.05
N HIS A 166 -4.36 -0.61 11.87
CA HIS A 166 -3.78 0.63 12.37
C HIS A 166 -3.38 1.50 11.20
N LEU A 167 -4.18 2.52 10.89
CA LEU A 167 -3.92 3.43 9.77
C LEU A 167 -2.96 4.55 10.20
N LEU A 168 -1.79 4.63 9.59
CA LEU A 168 -0.77 5.64 9.87
C LEU A 168 -1.12 6.97 9.18
N LYS A 169 -1.87 7.83 9.85
CA LYS A 169 -2.43 9.06 9.29
C LYS A 169 -1.41 9.99 8.64
N ASN A 170 -0.23 10.12 9.25
CA ASN A 170 0.81 11.00 8.73
C ASN A 170 1.56 10.42 7.51
N CYS A 171 1.35 9.13 7.23
CA CYS A 171 1.96 8.39 6.12
C CYS A 171 0.99 8.19 4.95
N LEU A 172 0.04 9.12 4.76
CA LEU A 172 -1.00 9.04 3.74
C LEU A 172 -0.90 10.17 2.73
N ALA A 173 -1.17 9.82 1.47
CA ALA A 173 -1.43 10.77 0.39
C ALA A 173 -2.84 10.55 -0.19
N TYR A 174 -3.33 11.50 -0.96
CA TYR A 174 -4.72 11.53 -1.43
C TYR A 174 -4.85 12.28 -2.76
N VAL A 175 -5.87 11.92 -3.52
CA VAL A 175 -6.24 12.62 -4.76
C VAL A 175 -6.99 13.91 -4.43
N ASP A 176 -8.02 13.80 -3.54
CA ASP A 176 -8.84 14.93 -3.09
C ASP A 176 -8.87 15.03 -1.57
N TYR A 177 -8.62 16.25 -1.05
CA TYR A 177 -8.56 16.48 0.40
C TYR A 177 -9.90 16.20 1.12
N ASN A 178 -11.04 16.54 0.51
CA ASN A 178 -12.34 16.28 1.14
C ASN A 178 -12.66 14.77 1.12
N GLY A 179 -12.28 14.09 0.04
CA GLY A 179 -12.34 12.62 -0.06
C GLY A 179 -11.51 11.95 1.02
N HIS A 180 -10.29 12.42 1.23
CA HIS A 180 -9.39 11.97 2.29
C HIS A 180 -10.03 12.10 3.68
N LEU A 181 -10.54 13.30 4.04
CA LEU A 181 -11.17 13.52 5.35
C LEU A 181 -12.38 12.60 5.56
N LYS A 182 -13.23 12.47 4.55
CA LYS A 182 -14.38 11.58 4.59
C LYS A 182 -13.98 10.12 4.77
N ALA A 183 -12.97 9.66 4.03
CA ALA A 183 -12.46 8.30 4.17
C ALA A 183 -11.90 8.01 5.57
N LEU A 184 -11.17 8.98 6.17
CA LEU A 184 -10.71 8.85 7.56
C LEU A 184 -11.87 8.74 8.57
N GLU A 185 -12.93 9.55 8.41
CA GLU A 185 -14.11 9.48 9.27
C GLU A 185 -14.82 8.12 9.14
N GLU A 186 -15.00 7.63 7.92
CA GLU A 186 -15.65 6.34 7.65
C GLU A 186 -14.83 5.17 8.22
N MET A 187 -13.52 5.14 8.01
CA MET A 187 -12.63 4.12 8.57
C MET A 187 -12.61 4.13 10.10
N ALA A 188 -12.58 5.31 10.72
CA ALA A 188 -12.66 5.43 12.18
C ALA A 188 -14.00 4.90 12.75
N ALA A 189 -15.10 5.16 12.05
CA ALA A 189 -16.42 4.63 12.43
C ALA A 189 -16.50 3.09 12.32
N GLU A 190 -15.65 2.49 11.51
CA GLU A 190 -15.52 1.05 11.34
C GLU A 190 -14.53 0.37 12.30
N VAL A 191 -14.06 1.08 13.34
CA VAL A 191 -13.10 0.54 14.33
C VAL A 191 -11.73 0.24 13.70
N ILE A 192 -11.32 1.02 12.71
CA ILE A 192 -9.94 1.10 12.25
C ILE A 192 -9.22 2.15 13.10
N SER A 193 -8.15 1.76 13.80
CA SER A 193 -7.37 2.70 14.60
C SER A 193 -6.65 3.72 13.69
N ILE A 194 -6.81 5.01 13.96
CA ILE A 194 -6.14 6.09 13.22
C ILE A 194 -5.01 6.62 14.10
N GLU A 195 -3.76 6.41 13.69
CA GLU A 195 -2.53 6.74 14.44
C GLU A 195 -1.72 7.87 13.81
#